data_0a3e397c88a7a7df9bab932500731cad
#
_entry.id   0a3e397c88a7a7df9bab932500731cad
#
_cell.length_a   1.000
_cell.length_b   1.000
_cell.length_c   1.000
_cell.angle_alpha   90.00
_cell.angle_beta   90.00
_cell.angle_gamma   90.00
#
_symmetry.space_group_name_H-M   'P 1'
#
loop_
_entity.id
_entity.type
_entity.pdbx_description
1 polymer ?
#
loop_
_entity_poly.entity_id
_entity_poly.type
_entity_poly.pdbx_seq_one_letter_code
_entity_poly.pdbx_strand_id
1 'polypeptide(L)'
;MRKLVLSSSVALALGLAGCGGSDETLSDIQAETEVQTPFSRILFDPAAGNLNIPNDLLMLPGDDGFFDYTLNIPVADPTDFADPQNALNVLDGWSTQHPFVINVVTPPGASLDESTLASGVLLYEATLGLDQSDPDCAQITTPSAGCKLGDQLTFGVDYVLSLADSNTITFVPLKPLKPAQGYMLVMTTDLKDS
;
A
#
# COMPACT_ATOMS: atom_id res chain seq x y z
N MET A 1 19.23 21.82 -86.83
CA MET A 1 17.97 22.39 -86.35
C MET A 1 17.70 21.82 -84.99
N ARG A 2 18.03 22.56 -83.91
CA ARG A 2 17.92 22.13 -82.56
C ARG A 2 16.55 22.50 -82.03
N LYS A 3 15.83 21.50 -81.48
CA LYS A 3 14.60 21.76 -80.75
C LYS A 3 14.92 21.68 -79.26
N LEU A 4 14.81 22.80 -78.56
CA LEU A 4 14.82 22.91 -77.12
C LEU A 4 13.49 22.34 -76.62
N VAL A 5 13.60 21.38 -75.66
CA VAL A 5 12.48 20.93 -74.86
C VAL A 5 12.62 21.55 -73.48
N LEU A 6 11.70 22.45 -73.18
CA LEU A 6 11.56 23.00 -71.78
C LEU A 6 10.84 21.93 -70.92
N SER A 7 11.50 21.43 -69.97
CA SER A 7 10.87 20.63 -68.87
C SER A 7 10.47 21.55 -67.73
N SER A 8 9.16 21.73 -67.60
CA SER A 8 8.54 22.37 -66.44
C SER A 8 8.58 21.43 -65.24
N SER A 9 9.40 21.77 -64.29
CA SER A 9 9.40 21.10 -62.97
C SER A 9 8.31 21.72 -62.09
N VAL A 10 7.22 21.00 -61.90
CA VAL A 10 6.21 21.34 -60.89
C VAL A 10 6.74 20.91 -59.55
N ALA A 11 7.16 21.85 -58.72
CA ALA A 11 7.48 21.62 -57.34
C ALA A 11 6.17 21.52 -56.52
N LEU A 12 5.83 20.31 -56.12
CA LEU A 12 4.73 20.04 -55.22
C LEU A 12 5.20 20.35 -53.81
N ALA A 13 4.87 21.54 -53.30
CA ALA A 13 5.06 21.88 -51.91
C ALA A 13 4.01 21.14 -51.06
N LEU A 14 4.40 20.01 -50.47
CA LEU A 14 3.65 19.39 -49.39
C LEU A 14 3.84 20.28 -48.14
N GLY A 15 2.82 21.09 -47.85
CA GLY A 15 2.69 21.77 -46.58
C GLY A 15 2.46 20.73 -45.49
N LEU A 16 3.49 20.41 -44.76
CA LEU A 16 3.39 19.79 -43.45
C LEU A 16 2.78 20.83 -42.51
N ALA A 17 1.44 20.78 -42.39
CA ALA A 17 0.79 21.38 -41.23
C ALA A 17 1.24 20.58 -40.01
N GLY A 18 2.37 20.97 -39.42
CA GLY A 18 2.78 20.53 -38.10
C GLY A 18 1.68 20.95 -37.14
N CYS A 19 1.04 19.98 -36.48
CA CYS A 19 0.35 20.24 -35.25
C CYS A 19 1.36 20.94 -34.34
N GLY A 20 1.11 22.22 -34.03
CA GLY A 20 1.82 22.94 -32.98
C GLY A 20 1.48 22.32 -31.64
N GLY A 21 2.09 21.19 -31.36
CA GLY A 21 2.32 20.79 -29.98
C GLY A 21 3.46 21.69 -29.49
N SER A 22 3.21 22.47 -28.46
CA SER A 22 4.29 23.08 -27.68
C SER A 22 5.32 22.00 -27.40
N ASP A 23 6.59 22.24 -27.77
CA ASP A 23 7.69 21.38 -27.36
C ASP A 23 7.86 21.54 -25.85
N GLU A 24 6.98 20.86 -25.09
CA GLU A 24 7.14 20.72 -23.66
C GLU A 24 8.42 19.92 -23.45
N THR A 25 9.46 20.63 -23.00
CA THR A 25 10.70 19.97 -22.63
C THR A 25 10.49 19.19 -21.33
N LEU A 26 11.32 18.17 -21.08
CA LEU A 26 11.30 17.44 -19.79
C LEU A 26 11.42 18.40 -18.60
N SER A 27 12.07 19.55 -18.78
CA SER A 27 12.18 20.62 -17.78
C SER A 27 10.84 21.32 -17.53
N ASP A 28 10.02 21.51 -18.58
CA ASP A 28 8.72 22.17 -18.46
C ASP A 28 7.72 21.21 -17.78
N ILE A 29 7.76 19.92 -18.15
CA ILE A 29 6.98 18.87 -17.47
C ILE A 29 7.40 18.75 -15.99
N GLN A 30 8.69 18.86 -15.68
CA GLN A 30 9.17 18.87 -14.31
C GLN A 30 8.76 20.14 -13.54
N ALA A 31 8.65 21.27 -14.22
CA ALA A 31 8.20 22.52 -13.60
C ALA A 31 6.67 22.58 -13.41
N GLU A 32 5.91 21.94 -14.29
CA GLU A 32 4.45 21.78 -14.16
C GLU A 32 4.06 20.61 -13.22
N THR A 33 4.99 19.70 -12.91
CA THR A 33 4.73 18.75 -11.84
C THR A 33 4.62 19.57 -10.57
N GLU A 34 3.38 19.83 -10.16
CA GLU A 34 3.07 20.46 -8.87
C GLU A 34 4.02 19.84 -7.85
N VAL A 35 4.76 20.67 -7.15
CA VAL A 35 5.52 20.23 -5.98
C VAL A 35 4.47 19.65 -5.05
N GLN A 36 4.29 18.32 -5.13
CA GLN A 36 3.34 17.66 -4.26
C GLN A 36 3.78 18.01 -2.84
N THR A 37 2.94 18.76 -2.17
CA THR A 37 3.17 19.08 -0.76
C THR A 37 3.43 17.74 -0.07
N PRO A 38 4.58 17.55 0.56
CA PRO A 38 4.85 16.30 1.25
C PRO A 38 3.69 16.02 2.20
N PHE A 39 3.17 14.81 2.18
CA PHE A 39 2.08 14.39 3.03
C PHE A 39 2.47 13.16 3.83
N SER A 40 1.88 12.98 4.98
CA SER A 40 2.09 11.80 5.81
C SER A 40 1.42 10.59 5.19
N ARG A 41 2.12 9.45 5.18
CA ARG A 41 1.64 8.18 4.64
C ARG A 41 2.15 7.00 5.45
N ILE A 42 1.40 5.91 5.43
CA ILE A 42 1.88 4.65 6.02
C ILE A 42 3.17 4.23 5.29
N LEU A 43 4.17 3.82 6.06
CA LEU A 43 5.39 3.25 5.50
C LEU A 43 5.05 1.94 4.78
N PHE A 44 5.25 1.93 3.46
CA PHE A 44 4.99 0.78 2.62
C PHE A 44 5.99 0.74 1.46
N ASP A 45 7.02 -0.07 1.63
CA ASP A 45 8.03 -0.34 0.60
C ASP A 45 8.48 -1.80 0.74
N PRO A 46 7.65 -2.76 0.29
CA PRO A 46 7.96 -4.19 0.44
C PRO A 46 9.23 -4.61 -0.32
N ALA A 47 9.59 -3.91 -1.40
CA ALA A 47 10.81 -4.21 -2.15
C ALA A 47 12.08 -3.92 -1.34
N ALA A 48 12.04 -2.93 -0.44
CA ALA A 48 13.11 -2.62 0.51
C ALA A 48 12.96 -3.34 1.86
N GLY A 49 11.95 -4.21 2.01
CA GLY A 49 11.65 -4.87 3.28
C GLY A 49 10.96 -3.97 4.32
N ASN A 50 10.54 -2.77 3.93
CA ASN A 50 9.86 -1.85 4.82
C ASN A 50 8.35 -2.08 4.77
N LEU A 51 7.86 -2.85 5.72
CA LEU A 51 6.46 -3.23 5.85
C LEU A 51 6.04 -3.13 7.31
N ASN A 52 4.89 -2.53 7.59
CA ASN A 52 4.30 -2.60 8.92
C ASN A 52 3.74 -4.00 9.17
N ILE A 53 4.00 -4.53 10.35
CA ILE A 53 3.51 -5.85 10.80
C ILE A 53 2.58 -5.61 11.99
N PRO A 54 1.40 -6.24 12.01
CA PRO A 54 0.86 -7.31 11.14
C PRO A 54 0.51 -6.84 9.72
N ASN A 55 0.72 -7.71 8.72
CA ASN A 55 0.36 -7.44 7.33
C ASN A 55 0.14 -8.76 6.56
N ASP A 56 -0.99 -8.86 5.88
CA ASP A 56 -1.39 -10.07 5.18
C ASP A 56 -0.63 -10.29 3.85
N LEU A 57 0.17 -9.32 3.39
CA LEU A 57 1.10 -9.56 2.28
C LEU A 57 2.10 -10.68 2.56
N LEU A 58 2.39 -10.92 3.85
CA LEU A 58 3.26 -12.04 4.24
C LEU A 58 2.55 -13.40 4.18
N MET A 59 1.25 -13.42 3.92
CA MET A 59 0.44 -14.63 3.71
C MET A 59 0.20 -14.91 2.22
N LEU A 60 0.82 -14.17 1.30
CA LEU A 60 0.67 -14.43 -0.13
C LEU A 60 1.29 -15.78 -0.51
N PRO A 61 0.78 -16.43 -1.59
CA PRO A 61 1.31 -17.69 -2.05
C PRO A 61 2.83 -17.64 -2.26
N GLY A 62 3.50 -18.71 -1.92
CA GLY A 62 4.90 -18.91 -2.23
C GLY A 62 5.16 -19.10 -3.74
N ASP A 63 6.40 -19.44 -4.09
CA ASP A 63 6.82 -19.63 -5.48
C ASP A 63 6.08 -20.77 -6.20
N ASP A 64 5.51 -21.72 -5.45
CA ASP A 64 4.67 -22.80 -5.95
C ASP A 64 3.23 -22.38 -6.30
N GLY A 65 2.87 -21.13 -5.95
CA GLY A 65 1.54 -20.58 -6.18
C GLY A 65 0.45 -21.14 -5.26
N PHE A 66 0.81 -21.95 -4.26
CA PHE A 66 -0.14 -22.52 -3.31
C PHE A 66 -0.35 -21.56 -2.13
N PHE A 67 -1.61 -21.31 -1.79
CA PHE A 67 -2.01 -20.50 -0.65
C PHE A 67 -2.57 -21.41 0.45
N ASP A 68 -1.84 -21.49 1.56
CA ASP A 68 -2.13 -22.40 2.68
C ASP A 68 -2.60 -21.69 3.95
N TYR A 69 -2.85 -20.37 3.87
CA TYR A 69 -3.24 -19.50 4.99
C TYR A 69 -2.14 -19.31 6.05
N THR A 70 -0.89 -19.72 5.79
CA THR A 70 0.23 -19.48 6.69
C THR A 70 1.06 -18.27 6.26
N LEU A 71 1.88 -17.76 7.17
CA LEU A 71 2.86 -16.72 6.84
C LEU A 71 3.91 -17.30 5.90
N ASN A 72 4.30 -16.52 4.91
CA ASN A 72 5.36 -16.86 3.97
C ASN A 72 6.48 -15.81 4.06
N ILE A 73 7.15 -15.80 5.21
CA ILE A 73 8.26 -14.88 5.47
C ILE A 73 9.48 -15.36 4.70
N PRO A 74 10.11 -14.53 3.87
CA PRO A 74 11.34 -14.91 3.17
C PRO A 74 12.43 -15.32 4.16
N VAL A 75 12.97 -16.51 4.00
CA VAL A 75 14.06 -17.08 4.81
C VAL A 75 15.22 -17.47 3.93
N ALA A 76 16.43 -17.38 4.47
CA ALA A 76 17.65 -17.72 3.71
C ALA A 76 17.79 -19.23 3.46
N ASP A 77 17.42 -20.05 4.44
CA ASP A 77 17.44 -21.52 4.38
C ASP A 77 16.17 -22.08 5.04
N PRO A 78 15.19 -22.56 4.26
CA PRO A 78 13.95 -23.11 4.81
C PRO A 78 14.15 -24.44 5.55
N THR A 79 15.34 -25.04 5.48
CA THR A 79 15.69 -26.29 6.19
C THR A 79 16.38 -26.06 7.53
N ASP A 80 16.77 -24.82 7.84
CA ASP A 80 17.35 -24.46 9.13
C ASP A 80 16.25 -24.27 10.17
N PHE A 81 15.89 -25.34 10.87
CA PHE A 81 14.88 -25.29 11.94
C PHE A 81 15.36 -24.57 13.20
N ALA A 82 16.61 -24.14 13.28
CA ALA A 82 17.09 -23.28 14.36
C ALA A 82 16.83 -21.80 14.09
N ASP A 83 16.52 -21.42 12.85
CA ASP A 83 16.10 -20.07 12.49
C ASP A 83 14.67 -19.81 13.00
N PRO A 84 14.45 -18.85 13.91
CA PRO A 84 13.12 -18.54 14.40
C PRO A 84 12.16 -18.03 13.32
N GLN A 85 12.65 -17.50 12.21
CA GLN A 85 11.80 -17.10 11.08
C GLN A 85 11.12 -18.30 10.42
N ASN A 86 11.78 -19.44 10.34
CA ASN A 86 11.17 -20.68 9.87
C ASN A 86 10.01 -21.15 10.77
N ALA A 87 10.14 -20.92 12.09
CA ALA A 87 9.06 -21.24 13.03
C ALA A 87 7.84 -20.31 12.88
N LEU A 88 8.06 -19.05 12.44
CA LEU A 88 6.96 -18.12 12.20
C LEU A 88 6.16 -18.48 10.94
N ASN A 89 6.77 -19.16 9.96
CA ASN A 89 6.09 -19.52 8.71
C ASN A 89 5.00 -20.60 8.87
N VAL A 90 4.88 -21.24 10.04
CA VAL A 90 3.76 -22.16 10.33
C VAL A 90 2.57 -21.48 10.99
N LEU A 91 2.65 -20.17 11.26
CA LEU A 91 1.55 -19.42 11.85
C LEU A 91 0.51 -19.06 10.80
N ASP A 92 -0.76 -19.24 11.15
CA ASP A 92 -1.92 -18.95 10.32
C ASP A 92 -2.49 -17.53 10.57
N GLY A 93 -1.65 -16.60 10.97
CA GLY A 93 -2.03 -15.22 11.24
C GLY A 93 -1.21 -14.56 12.32
N TRP A 94 -1.79 -13.53 12.90
CA TRP A 94 -1.14 -12.64 13.85
C TRP A 94 -1.77 -12.75 15.23
N SER A 95 -1.03 -12.33 16.25
CA SER A 95 -1.53 -12.33 17.63
C SER A 95 -2.76 -11.43 17.77
N THR A 96 -3.80 -11.94 18.40
CA THR A 96 -5.03 -11.16 18.67
C THR A 96 -4.89 -10.22 19.88
N GLN A 97 -3.78 -10.25 20.59
CA GLN A 97 -3.59 -9.49 21.84
C GLN A 97 -2.29 -8.71 21.88
N HIS A 98 -1.33 -9.03 21.02
CA HIS A 98 -0.02 -8.38 21.07
C HIS A 98 -0.09 -6.95 20.53
N PRO A 99 0.44 -5.96 21.26
CA PRO A 99 0.61 -4.62 20.71
C PRO A 99 1.50 -4.63 19.46
N PHE A 100 1.23 -3.75 18.53
CA PHE A 100 2.07 -3.57 17.33
C PHE A 100 2.28 -2.09 17.03
N VAL A 101 3.22 -1.81 16.16
CA VAL A 101 3.55 -0.44 15.75
C VAL A 101 3.21 -0.21 14.28
N ILE A 102 2.85 1.02 13.98
CA ILE A 102 2.58 1.50 12.63
C ILE A 102 3.55 2.64 12.36
N ASN A 103 4.46 2.44 11.42
CA ASN A 103 5.40 3.46 11.01
C ASN A 103 4.78 4.32 9.91
N VAL A 104 4.85 5.62 10.11
CA VAL A 104 4.33 6.64 9.19
C VAL A 104 5.51 7.43 8.65
N VAL A 105 5.53 7.66 7.36
CA VAL A 105 6.48 8.59 6.75
C VAL A 105 5.86 9.98 6.80
N THR A 106 6.45 10.87 7.56
CA THR A 106 6.04 12.28 7.68
C THR A 106 6.93 13.19 6.81
N PRO A 107 6.46 14.39 6.44
CA PRO A 107 7.33 15.41 5.86
C PRO A 107 8.53 15.74 6.75
N PRO A 108 9.65 16.18 6.20
CA PRO A 108 10.81 16.57 6.99
C PRO A 108 10.48 17.63 8.05
N GLY A 109 10.75 17.33 9.31
CA GLY A 109 10.50 18.21 10.45
C GLY A 109 9.06 18.17 10.97
N ALA A 110 8.16 17.44 10.34
CA ALA A 110 6.80 17.25 10.85
C ALA A 110 6.74 16.08 11.85
N SER A 111 5.80 16.17 12.76
CA SER A 111 5.46 15.12 13.74
C SER A 111 3.96 14.88 13.71
N LEU A 112 3.54 13.65 13.95
CA LEU A 112 2.11 13.34 14.10
C LEU A 112 1.54 14.05 15.34
N ASP A 113 0.31 14.52 15.22
CA ASP A 113 -0.45 15.08 16.35
C ASP A 113 -1.20 13.95 17.07
N GLU A 114 -0.71 13.59 18.26
CA GLU A 114 -1.28 12.52 19.08
C GLU A 114 -2.77 12.73 19.39
N SER A 115 -3.22 13.99 19.51
CA SER A 115 -4.61 14.28 19.80
C SER A 115 -5.57 13.88 18.68
N THR A 116 -5.06 13.65 17.48
CA THR A 116 -5.84 13.27 16.29
C THR A 116 -5.86 11.76 16.02
N LEU A 117 -5.12 10.96 16.79
CA LEU A 117 -5.04 9.51 16.58
C LEU A 117 -6.41 8.83 16.66
N ALA A 118 -7.23 9.21 17.64
CA ALA A 118 -8.53 8.57 17.87
C ALA A 118 -9.52 8.73 16.70
N SER A 119 -9.43 9.84 15.95
CA SER A 119 -10.26 10.09 14.76
C SER A 119 -9.57 9.74 13.46
N GLY A 120 -8.24 9.77 13.47
CA GLY A 120 -7.42 9.61 12.27
C GLY A 120 -6.98 8.17 11.98
N VAL A 121 -7.02 7.27 12.98
CA VAL A 121 -6.61 5.86 12.83
C VAL A 121 -7.73 4.95 13.32
N LEU A 122 -8.39 4.29 12.38
CA LEU A 122 -9.58 3.50 12.62
C LEU A 122 -9.29 2.02 12.33
N LEU A 123 -9.88 1.12 13.12
CA LEU A 123 -9.81 -0.32 12.89
C LEU A 123 -11.22 -0.85 12.61
N TYR A 124 -11.35 -1.61 11.54
CA TYR A 124 -12.59 -2.28 11.14
C TYR A 124 -12.38 -3.79 11.11
N GLU A 125 -13.42 -4.55 11.44
CA GLU A 125 -13.51 -5.93 10.98
C GLU A 125 -13.59 -5.93 9.45
N ALA A 126 -13.02 -6.94 8.82
CA ALA A 126 -13.02 -7.05 7.37
C ALA A 126 -13.29 -8.49 6.94
N THR A 127 -14.02 -8.64 5.86
CA THR A 127 -14.08 -9.91 5.11
C THR A 127 -13.04 -9.84 4.02
N LEU A 128 -12.20 -10.86 3.93
CA LEU A 128 -11.12 -10.93 2.96
C LEU A 128 -11.52 -11.72 1.71
N GLY A 129 -10.73 -11.63 0.66
CA GLY A 129 -10.87 -12.48 -0.52
C GLY A 129 -10.77 -13.95 -0.17
N LEU A 130 -11.40 -14.80 -0.97
CA LEU A 130 -11.57 -16.25 -0.77
C LEU A 130 -12.45 -16.68 0.42
N ASP A 131 -13.03 -15.75 1.18
CA ASP A 131 -13.92 -16.11 2.27
C ASP A 131 -15.19 -16.80 1.73
N GLN A 132 -15.28 -18.10 1.97
CA GLN A 132 -16.38 -18.93 1.48
C GLN A 132 -17.72 -18.68 2.20
N SER A 133 -17.72 -17.95 3.30
CA SER A 133 -18.93 -17.55 4.02
C SER A 133 -19.68 -16.41 3.32
N ASP A 134 -18.99 -15.64 2.46
CA ASP A 134 -19.55 -14.55 1.66
C ASP A 134 -19.42 -14.85 0.15
N PRO A 135 -20.53 -14.98 -0.59
CA PRO A 135 -20.48 -15.36 -2.01
C PRO A 135 -19.75 -14.37 -2.91
N ASP A 136 -19.75 -13.08 -2.55
CA ASP A 136 -19.05 -12.05 -3.33
C ASP A 136 -17.54 -12.10 -3.05
N CYS A 137 -17.17 -12.29 -1.78
CA CYS A 137 -15.79 -12.37 -1.36
C CYS A 137 -15.11 -13.68 -1.81
N ALA A 138 -15.86 -14.78 -1.85
CA ALA A 138 -15.38 -16.07 -2.37
C ALA A 138 -14.89 -16.01 -3.83
N GLN A 139 -15.36 -15.04 -4.60
CA GLN A 139 -14.95 -14.84 -6.01
C GLN A 139 -13.69 -14.01 -6.15
N ILE A 140 -13.23 -13.32 -5.09
CA ILE A 140 -12.00 -12.55 -5.10
C ILE A 140 -10.84 -13.51 -4.86
N THR A 141 -10.04 -13.73 -5.91
CA THR A 141 -8.99 -14.76 -5.91
C THR A 141 -7.71 -14.32 -5.17
N THR A 142 -7.60 -13.06 -4.78
CA THR A 142 -6.47 -12.56 -4.00
C THR A 142 -6.77 -12.73 -2.50
N PRO A 143 -6.06 -13.61 -1.80
CA PRO A 143 -6.40 -14.01 -0.42
C PRO A 143 -6.41 -12.86 0.59
N SER A 144 -5.42 -11.96 0.48
CA SER A 144 -5.24 -10.84 1.39
C SER A 144 -6.00 -9.57 0.96
N ALA A 145 -6.78 -9.62 -0.12
CA ALA A 145 -7.56 -8.46 -0.55
C ALA A 145 -8.72 -8.21 0.42
N GLY A 146 -8.83 -6.98 0.93
CA GLY A 146 -10.03 -6.56 1.64
C GLY A 146 -11.23 -6.54 0.68
N CYS A 147 -12.27 -7.31 1.01
CA CYS A 147 -13.49 -7.41 0.21
C CYS A 147 -14.59 -6.53 0.76
N LYS A 148 -14.91 -6.67 2.03
CA LYS A 148 -15.97 -5.89 2.69
C LYS A 148 -15.48 -5.39 4.04
N LEU A 149 -15.90 -4.17 4.40
CA LEU A 149 -15.75 -3.66 5.76
C LEU A 149 -16.94 -4.13 6.60
N GLY A 150 -16.63 -4.61 7.79
CA GLY A 150 -17.59 -4.93 8.84
C GLY A 150 -17.67 -3.82 9.89
N ASP A 151 -17.85 -4.21 11.15
CA ASP A 151 -18.03 -3.29 12.26
C ASP A 151 -16.73 -2.53 12.57
N GLN A 152 -16.85 -1.23 12.84
CA GLN A 152 -15.75 -0.44 13.35
C GLN A 152 -15.53 -0.73 14.84
N LEU A 153 -14.28 -1.00 15.22
CA LEU A 153 -13.88 -1.11 16.61
C LEU A 153 -13.85 0.27 17.27
N THR A 154 -14.13 0.32 18.56
CA THR A 154 -14.27 1.57 19.31
C THR A 154 -12.96 1.91 20.04
N PHE A 155 -12.36 3.07 19.70
CA PHE A 155 -11.23 3.62 20.42
C PHE A 155 -11.58 3.83 21.91
N GLY A 156 -10.66 3.48 22.81
CA GLY A 156 -10.83 3.55 24.27
C GLY A 156 -11.66 2.41 24.86
N VAL A 157 -12.24 1.52 24.03
CA VAL A 157 -13.03 0.36 24.48
C VAL A 157 -12.43 -0.95 23.98
N ASP A 158 -12.10 -1.00 22.69
CA ASP A 158 -11.53 -2.19 22.05
C ASP A 158 -10.02 -2.07 21.85
N TYR A 159 -9.54 -0.85 21.64
CA TYR A 159 -8.12 -0.53 21.49
C TYR A 159 -7.79 0.89 21.93
N VAL A 160 -6.51 1.17 22.13
CA VAL A 160 -5.97 2.52 22.32
C VAL A 160 -4.76 2.72 21.39
N LEU A 161 -4.45 3.98 21.16
CA LEU A 161 -3.31 4.42 20.34
C LEU A 161 -2.48 5.41 21.14
N SER A 162 -1.18 5.39 20.94
CA SER A 162 -0.24 6.40 21.45
C SER A 162 0.91 6.58 20.47
N LEU A 163 1.63 7.67 20.57
CA LEU A 163 2.88 7.84 19.83
C LEU A 163 4.05 7.25 20.64
N ALA A 164 4.83 6.37 20.00
CA ALA A 164 6.12 5.91 20.53
C ALA A 164 7.23 6.94 20.28
N ASP A 165 7.11 7.66 19.17
CA ASP A 165 7.97 8.77 18.75
C ASP A 165 7.19 9.70 17.78
N SER A 166 7.88 10.59 17.08
CA SER A 166 7.25 11.61 16.21
C SER A 166 6.41 11.03 15.05
N ASN A 167 6.64 9.79 14.66
CA ASN A 167 6.03 9.18 13.47
C ASN A 167 5.72 7.69 13.60
N THR A 168 5.79 7.13 14.82
CA THR A 168 5.48 5.75 15.11
C THR A 168 4.28 5.66 16.05
N ILE A 169 3.20 5.09 15.55
CA ILE A 169 1.97 4.88 16.32
C ILE A 169 2.02 3.48 16.95
N THR A 170 1.82 3.41 18.25
CA THR A 170 1.61 2.14 18.95
C THR A 170 0.13 1.84 19.04
N PHE A 171 -0.28 0.69 18.55
CA PHE A 171 -1.62 0.14 18.68
C PHE A 171 -1.64 -0.90 19.80
N VAL A 172 -2.54 -0.73 20.76
CA VAL A 172 -2.68 -1.64 21.90
C VAL A 172 -4.11 -2.15 21.96
N PRO A 173 -4.37 -3.45 21.69
CA PRO A 173 -5.68 -4.05 21.94
C PRO A 173 -6.01 -4.01 23.44
N LEU A 174 -7.20 -3.52 23.80
CA LEU A 174 -7.73 -3.59 25.18
C LEU A 174 -8.51 -4.87 25.44
N LYS A 175 -8.95 -5.51 24.37
CA LYS A 175 -9.59 -6.82 24.36
C LYS A 175 -8.96 -7.67 23.26
N PRO A 176 -8.96 -9.00 23.41
CA PRO A 176 -8.55 -9.87 22.31
C PRO A 176 -9.38 -9.59 21.05
N LEU A 177 -8.71 -9.43 19.93
CA LEU A 177 -9.37 -9.43 18.62
C LEU A 177 -10.00 -10.82 18.37
N LYS A 178 -11.03 -10.89 17.55
CA LYS A 178 -11.68 -12.15 17.22
C LYS A 178 -10.70 -13.08 16.47
N PRO A 179 -10.61 -14.35 16.83
CA PRO A 179 -9.80 -15.30 16.07
C PRO A 179 -10.43 -15.56 14.70
N ALA A 180 -9.59 -15.88 13.72
CA ALA A 180 -9.98 -16.15 12.34
C ALA A 180 -10.81 -15.00 11.70
N GLN A 181 -10.55 -13.76 12.10
CA GLN A 181 -11.22 -12.56 11.61
C GLN A 181 -10.21 -11.66 10.90
N GLY A 182 -10.53 -11.22 9.70
CA GLY A 182 -9.79 -10.17 9.01
C GLY A 182 -10.04 -8.81 9.65
N TYR A 183 -9.03 -7.95 9.62
CA TYR A 183 -9.12 -6.59 10.09
C TYR A 183 -8.50 -5.64 9.08
N MET A 184 -9.06 -4.44 8.97
CA MET A 184 -8.52 -3.37 8.13
C MET A 184 -8.27 -2.13 8.98
N LEU A 185 -7.00 -1.73 9.06
CA LEU A 185 -6.60 -0.47 9.66
C LEU A 185 -6.63 0.62 8.58
N VAL A 186 -7.32 1.70 8.87
CA VAL A 186 -7.54 2.83 7.95
C VAL A 186 -6.99 4.09 8.58
N MET A 187 -6.13 4.80 7.84
CA MET A 187 -5.73 6.16 8.18
C MET A 187 -6.56 7.14 7.37
N THR A 188 -7.18 8.08 8.04
CA THR A 188 -8.04 9.11 7.43
C THR A 188 -7.33 10.45 7.37
N THR A 189 -7.92 11.41 6.66
CA THR A 189 -7.45 12.80 6.62
C THR A 189 -7.64 13.57 7.94
N ASP A 190 -8.26 12.93 8.95
CA ASP A 190 -8.38 13.50 10.29
C ASP A 190 -7.10 13.32 11.11
N LEU A 191 -6.23 12.37 10.73
CA LEU A 191 -4.88 12.31 11.27
C LEU A 191 -4.09 13.51 10.77
N LYS A 192 -3.53 14.29 11.69
CA LYS A 192 -2.76 15.50 11.39
C LYS A 192 -1.30 15.32 11.75
N ASP A 193 -0.49 16.08 11.03
CA ASP A 193 0.91 16.34 11.32
C ASP A 193 1.14 17.85 11.49
N SER A 194 2.21 18.23 12.17
CA SER A 194 2.57 19.62 12.49
C SER A 194 4.08 19.85 12.37
#